data_ea4ccdc94555856420ed99419c249d00
#
_entry.id   ea4ccdc94555856420ed99419c249d00
#
_cell.length_a   1.000
_cell.length_b   1.000
_cell.length_c   1.000
_cell.angle_alpha   90.00
_cell.angle_beta   90.00
_cell.angle_gamma   90.00
#
_symmetry.space_group_name_H-M   'P 1'
#
loop_
_entity.id
_entity.type
_entity.pdbx_description
1 polymer ?
#
loop_
_entity_poly.entity_id
_entity_poly.type
_entity_poly.pdbx_seq_one_letter_code
_entity_poly.pdbx_strand_id
1 'polypeptide(L)'
;MDMKKIAAFSSKQEAVCVKNDTIDDALFEKYGVNRGLRDINGKGVLTGLTRISKIVSFTSGPDGKQVPCPGELWYRGYNIKTLIKELGENEFGFEKTAYLLLFGEKPTESQLIEFQDILDESRSLPTNFTRDVIMKAPSKDIMNSITRSVLTLASYDESSTDSQLENSIKQCIQLIAQYPMLSVYSYHAYNHYDNDESMYIHRPRKGRSTAENFLAMLRPDQKYTALEAKVLDVALMLHMEHGGGNNSTFTTRVVTSSGSDTYSAMAAAMSSLKGPKHGGANIKVVEMMDDLKEHVDNWEDRVAIKEYLMKILKKDAFDRSGLIYGMGHAVYSMSDPREEVLNSFVEKLAKEKDMERDYILYKNVEELAPEAIAETRRIFKGVSPNVDFYSGLVYKMLNIPPELYTPLFATARIVGWSSHRIEELIGMNKIIRPAYKSVMKEIE
;
A
#
# COMPACT_ATOMS: atom_id res chain seq x y z
N MET A 1 10.56 -9.21 -34.75
CA MET A 1 9.31 -8.42 -34.68
C MET A 1 9.65 -6.98 -35.03
N ASP A 2 9.00 -6.37 -35.99
CA ASP A 2 9.32 -4.98 -36.41
C ASP A 2 8.55 -3.99 -35.52
N MET A 3 9.20 -3.59 -34.43
CA MET A 3 8.61 -2.66 -33.43
C MET A 3 8.26 -1.28 -34.03
N LYS A 4 8.97 -0.84 -35.09
CA LYS A 4 8.68 0.45 -35.74
C LYS A 4 7.34 0.41 -36.49
N LYS A 5 7.03 -0.71 -37.16
CA LYS A 5 5.72 -0.88 -37.84
C LYS A 5 4.57 -0.92 -36.84
N ILE A 6 4.77 -1.61 -35.70
CA ILE A 6 3.76 -1.67 -34.63
C ILE A 6 3.53 -0.28 -34.04
N ALA A 7 4.60 0.46 -33.70
CA ALA A 7 4.50 1.81 -33.18
C ALA A 7 3.77 2.77 -34.13
N ALA A 8 4.11 2.73 -35.44
CA ALA A 8 3.45 3.55 -36.44
C ALA A 8 1.96 3.20 -36.59
N PHE A 9 1.61 1.92 -36.55
CA PHE A 9 0.22 1.46 -36.59
C PHE A 9 -0.54 1.92 -35.35
N SER A 10 0.03 1.73 -34.15
CA SER A 10 -0.57 2.11 -32.86
C SER A 10 -0.84 3.62 -32.82
N SER A 11 0.14 4.45 -33.22
CA SER A 11 -0.02 5.90 -33.26
C SER A 11 -1.15 6.34 -34.23
N LYS A 12 -1.28 5.65 -35.39
CA LYS A 12 -2.37 5.91 -36.31
C LYS A 12 -3.74 5.52 -35.73
N GLN A 13 -3.82 4.43 -34.93
CA GLN A 13 -5.08 3.95 -34.39
C GLN A 13 -5.51 4.70 -33.12
N GLU A 14 -4.61 5.40 -32.42
CA GLU A 14 -4.89 6.12 -31.19
C GLU A 14 -6.08 7.07 -31.35
N ALA A 15 -6.06 7.91 -32.37
CA ALA A 15 -7.16 8.86 -32.66
C ALA A 15 -8.50 8.14 -32.95
N VAL A 16 -8.45 6.96 -33.58
CA VAL A 16 -9.64 6.15 -33.89
C VAL A 16 -10.21 5.57 -32.56
N CYS A 17 -9.37 5.04 -31.68
CA CYS A 17 -9.79 4.57 -30.38
C CYS A 17 -10.41 5.70 -29.53
N VAL A 18 -9.72 6.86 -29.43
CA VAL A 18 -10.24 8.01 -28.69
C VAL A 18 -11.61 8.43 -29.21
N LYS A 19 -11.78 8.50 -30.52
CA LYS A 19 -13.08 8.87 -31.12
C LYS A 19 -14.20 7.89 -30.80
N ASN A 20 -13.91 6.59 -30.81
CA ASN A 20 -14.93 5.54 -30.70
C ASN A 20 -15.21 5.14 -29.26
N ASP A 21 -14.22 5.24 -28.35
CA ASP A 21 -14.31 4.74 -26.97
C ASP A 21 -14.55 5.88 -25.94
N THR A 22 -14.56 7.15 -26.39
CA THR A 22 -14.91 8.26 -25.49
C THR A 22 -16.39 8.20 -25.13
N ILE A 23 -16.67 8.06 -23.83
CA ILE A 23 -18.02 8.10 -23.26
C ILE A 23 -18.25 9.51 -22.70
N ASP A 24 -19.32 10.16 -23.16
CA ASP A 24 -19.72 11.49 -22.70
C ASP A 24 -20.09 11.42 -21.21
N ASP A 25 -19.53 12.33 -20.42
CA ASP A 25 -19.77 12.43 -18.97
C ASP A 25 -21.26 12.61 -18.64
N ALA A 26 -22.02 13.30 -19.50
CA ALA A 26 -23.47 13.48 -19.34
C ALA A 26 -24.26 12.15 -19.36
N LEU A 27 -23.71 11.09 -19.96
CA LEU A 27 -24.36 9.78 -19.98
C LEU A 27 -24.38 9.10 -18.62
N PHE A 28 -23.38 9.37 -17.75
CA PHE A 28 -23.36 8.84 -16.40
C PHE A 28 -24.55 9.38 -15.58
N GLU A 29 -24.80 10.68 -15.64
CA GLU A 29 -25.97 11.30 -15.01
C GLU A 29 -27.27 10.83 -15.64
N LYS A 30 -27.36 10.85 -16.96
CA LYS A 30 -28.56 10.44 -17.73
C LYS A 30 -29.04 9.03 -17.37
N TYR A 31 -28.12 8.09 -17.15
CA TYR A 31 -28.43 6.69 -16.85
C TYR A 31 -28.30 6.34 -15.36
N GLY A 32 -27.98 7.29 -14.48
CA GLY A 32 -27.79 7.05 -13.06
C GLY A 32 -26.64 6.09 -12.76
N VAL A 33 -25.58 6.11 -13.58
CA VAL A 33 -24.44 5.20 -13.47
C VAL A 33 -23.33 5.83 -12.65
N ASN A 34 -22.83 5.12 -11.66
CA ASN A 34 -21.75 5.55 -10.81
C ASN A 34 -20.38 5.46 -11.54
N ARG A 35 -19.54 6.47 -11.38
CA ARG A 35 -18.19 6.50 -11.92
C ARG A 35 -17.20 5.90 -10.93
N GLY A 36 -16.51 4.82 -11.31
CA GLY A 36 -15.58 4.13 -10.41
C GLY A 36 -16.25 3.60 -9.13
N LEU A 37 -17.51 3.12 -9.22
CA LEU A 37 -18.35 2.69 -8.09
C LEU A 37 -18.57 3.80 -7.03
N ARG A 38 -18.56 5.07 -7.45
CA ARG A 38 -18.89 6.24 -6.62
C ARG A 38 -19.96 7.08 -7.27
N ASP A 39 -20.87 7.62 -6.46
CA ASP A 39 -21.85 8.60 -6.92
C ASP A 39 -21.20 9.97 -7.20
N ILE A 40 -22.01 10.92 -7.68
CA ILE A 40 -21.56 12.27 -8.01
C ILE A 40 -20.99 13.03 -6.80
N ASN A 41 -21.38 12.66 -5.58
CA ASN A 41 -20.89 13.22 -4.33
C ASN A 41 -19.64 12.48 -3.79
N GLY A 42 -19.14 11.48 -4.54
CA GLY A 42 -17.99 10.67 -4.16
C GLY A 42 -18.29 9.56 -3.14
N LYS A 43 -19.58 9.31 -2.79
CA LYS A 43 -19.96 8.22 -1.90
C LYS A 43 -19.83 6.88 -2.63
N GLY A 44 -19.11 5.94 -2.02
CA GLY A 44 -18.93 4.59 -2.55
C GLY A 44 -20.21 3.77 -2.56
N VAL A 45 -20.39 2.93 -3.56
CA VAL A 45 -21.44 1.91 -3.59
C VAL A 45 -21.14 0.87 -2.52
N LEU A 46 -22.14 0.51 -1.72
CA LEU A 46 -22.01 -0.58 -0.74
C LEU A 46 -22.13 -1.92 -1.47
N THR A 47 -21.03 -2.64 -1.64
CA THR A 47 -20.95 -3.86 -2.45
C THR A 47 -20.73 -5.14 -1.64
N GLY A 48 -20.40 -5.05 -0.35
CA GLY A 48 -20.14 -6.23 0.46
C GLY A 48 -20.09 -5.96 1.95
N LEU A 49 -19.97 -7.04 2.70
CA LEU A 49 -19.80 -7.03 4.16
C LEU A 49 -18.44 -7.59 4.51
N THR A 50 -17.86 -7.15 5.62
CA THR A 50 -16.61 -7.67 6.15
C THR A 50 -16.59 -7.63 7.68
N ARG A 51 -15.92 -8.60 8.28
CA ARG A 51 -15.59 -8.63 9.72
C ARG A 51 -14.11 -8.31 9.99
N ILE A 52 -13.32 -8.03 8.94
CA ILE A 52 -11.87 -7.90 9.05
C ILE A 52 -11.48 -6.53 9.57
N SER A 53 -12.07 -5.47 9.02
CA SER A 53 -11.76 -4.11 9.44
C SER A 53 -12.96 -3.18 9.37
N LYS A 54 -12.88 -2.09 10.14
CA LYS A 54 -13.84 -0.99 10.10
C LYS A 54 -13.07 0.34 10.05
N ILE A 55 -13.50 1.21 9.15
CA ILE A 55 -12.98 2.56 9.02
C ILE A 55 -14.08 3.52 9.43
N VAL A 56 -13.78 4.47 10.32
CA VAL A 56 -14.68 5.51 10.77
C VAL A 56 -14.11 6.86 10.39
N SER A 57 -14.92 7.71 9.76
CA SER A 57 -14.55 9.08 9.38
C SER A 57 -15.74 10.04 9.50
N PHE A 58 -16.90 9.50 9.82
CA PHE A 58 -18.13 10.25 10.06
C PHE A 58 -18.88 9.67 11.26
N THR A 59 -19.57 10.54 11.99
CA THR A 59 -20.50 10.18 13.07
C THR A 59 -21.85 10.82 12.81
N SER A 60 -22.89 10.35 13.51
CA SER A 60 -24.22 10.97 13.43
C SER A 60 -24.27 12.22 14.28
N GLY A 61 -24.57 13.35 13.65
CA GLY A 61 -24.85 14.60 14.35
C GLY A 61 -26.21 14.59 15.05
N PRO A 62 -26.54 15.65 15.83
CA PRO A 62 -27.81 15.78 16.56
C PRO A 62 -29.05 15.75 15.66
N ASP A 63 -28.91 16.16 14.41
CA ASP A 63 -29.97 16.18 13.38
C ASP A 63 -30.02 14.89 12.54
N GLY A 64 -29.27 13.86 12.93
CA GLY A 64 -29.18 12.58 12.21
C GLY A 64 -28.32 12.63 10.93
N LYS A 65 -27.77 13.79 10.57
CA LYS A 65 -26.85 13.92 9.43
C LYS A 65 -25.47 13.44 9.80
N GLN A 66 -24.75 12.94 8.80
CA GLN A 66 -23.36 12.55 8.97
C GLN A 66 -22.46 13.80 9.07
N VAL A 67 -21.70 13.89 10.15
CA VAL A 67 -20.69 14.93 10.37
C VAL A 67 -19.29 14.29 10.39
N PRO A 68 -18.27 14.94 9.84
CA PRO A 68 -16.89 14.44 9.92
C PRO A 68 -16.45 14.26 11.37
N CYS A 69 -15.67 13.23 11.64
CA CYS A 69 -15.04 12.98 12.93
C CYS A 69 -13.57 12.59 12.73
N PRO A 70 -12.74 12.62 13.79
CA PRO A 70 -11.39 12.06 13.75
C PRO A 70 -11.40 10.62 13.21
N GLY A 71 -10.45 10.31 12.36
CA GLY A 71 -10.38 9.00 11.72
C GLY A 71 -10.11 7.87 12.73
N GLU A 72 -10.77 6.73 12.53
CA GLU A 72 -10.48 5.51 13.28
C GLU A 72 -10.31 4.34 12.33
N LEU A 73 -9.40 3.44 12.68
CA LEU A 73 -9.17 2.18 12.01
C LEU A 73 -9.22 1.05 13.03
N TRP A 74 -10.06 0.06 12.74
CA TRP A 74 -10.30 -1.08 13.61
C TRP A 74 -9.98 -2.38 12.86
N TYR A 75 -9.17 -3.23 13.47
CA TYR A 75 -8.85 -4.57 13.00
C TYR A 75 -9.55 -5.59 13.88
N ARG A 76 -10.46 -6.37 13.31
CA ARG A 76 -11.23 -7.42 14.03
C ARG A 76 -11.85 -6.91 15.35
N GLY A 77 -12.28 -5.65 15.39
CA GLY A 77 -12.90 -5.03 16.57
C GLY A 77 -11.93 -4.34 17.53
N TYR A 78 -10.62 -4.34 17.25
CA TYR A 78 -9.61 -3.62 18.04
C TYR A 78 -9.14 -2.36 17.32
N ASN A 79 -9.11 -1.22 18.02
CA ASN A 79 -8.59 0.03 17.47
C ASN A 79 -7.08 -0.09 17.26
N ILE A 80 -6.59 0.33 16.07
CA ILE A 80 -5.16 0.21 15.71
C ILE A 80 -4.25 0.96 16.68
N LYS A 81 -4.66 2.15 17.17
CA LYS A 81 -3.88 2.91 18.16
C LYS A 81 -3.74 2.13 19.47
N THR A 82 -4.80 1.43 19.89
CA THR A 82 -4.78 0.58 21.09
C THR A 82 -3.87 -0.61 20.89
N LEU A 83 -3.98 -1.30 19.74
CA LEU A 83 -3.10 -2.44 19.43
C LEU A 83 -1.62 -2.07 19.50
N ILE A 84 -1.25 -0.90 18.97
CA ILE A 84 0.15 -0.43 18.97
C ILE A 84 0.57 0.03 20.37
N LYS A 85 -0.32 0.71 21.11
CA LYS A 85 -0.03 1.14 22.48
C LYS A 85 0.17 -0.02 23.47
N GLU A 86 -0.51 -1.14 23.24
CA GLU A 86 -0.37 -2.35 24.06
C GLU A 86 0.94 -3.10 23.82
N LEU A 87 1.70 -2.76 22.76
CA LEU A 87 3.00 -3.39 22.51
C LEU A 87 4.05 -2.86 23.49
N GLY A 88 4.72 -3.76 24.19
CA GLY A 88 5.90 -3.45 24.98
C GLY A 88 7.08 -2.94 24.13
N GLU A 89 8.11 -2.42 24.80
CA GLU A 89 9.28 -1.87 24.08
C GLU A 89 9.97 -2.90 23.19
N ASN A 90 10.05 -4.15 23.62
CA ASN A 90 10.71 -5.25 22.91
C ASN A 90 9.72 -6.20 22.21
N GLU A 91 8.45 -5.81 22.10
CA GLU A 91 7.45 -6.62 21.43
C GLU A 91 7.23 -6.11 19.99
N PHE A 92 7.13 -7.07 19.07
CA PHE A 92 6.81 -6.81 17.68
C PHE A 92 5.36 -7.16 17.39
N GLY A 93 4.69 -6.25 16.72
CA GLY A 93 3.24 -6.33 16.54
C GLY A 93 2.82 -6.93 15.20
N PHE A 94 3.73 -7.03 14.20
CA PHE A 94 3.37 -7.55 12.90
C PHE A 94 2.77 -8.94 12.99
N GLU A 95 3.47 -9.88 13.59
CA GLU A 95 3.03 -11.28 13.71
C GLU A 95 1.76 -11.41 14.55
N LYS A 96 1.65 -10.68 15.67
CA LYS A 96 0.43 -10.62 16.49
C LYS A 96 -0.78 -10.11 15.71
N THR A 97 -0.58 -9.04 14.93
CA THR A 97 -1.64 -8.42 14.15
C THR A 97 -2.00 -9.26 12.92
N ALA A 98 -1.02 -9.91 12.29
CA ALA A 98 -1.25 -10.85 11.20
C ALA A 98 -2.12 -12.03 11.67
N TYR A 99 -1.80 -12.62 12.82
CA TYR A 99 -2.62 -13.66 13.44
C TYR A 99 -4.06 -13.17 13.68
N LEU A 100 -4.21 -12.00 14.31
CA LEU A 100 -5.52 -11.39 14.58
C LEU A 100 -6.34 -11.20 13.30
N LEU A 101 -5.74 -10.65 12.24
CA LEU A 101 -6.44 -10.40 10.99
C LEU A 101 -6.85 -11.70 10.28
N LEU A 102 -5.97 -12.70 10.26
CA LEU A 102 -6.23 -13.99 9.60
C LEU A 102 -7.30 -14.80 10.34
N PHE A 103 -7.19 -14.92 11.66
CA PHE A 103 -7.98 -15.87 12.45
C PHE A 103 -9.09 -15.22 13.29
N GLY A 104 -9.10 -13.87 13.42
CA GLY A 104 -10.21 -13.13 14.03
C GLY A 104 -10.07 -12.89 15.53
N GLU A 105 -9.07 -13.47 16.18
CA GLU A 105 -8.84 -13.39 17.63
C GLU A 105 -7.38 -13.04 17.92
N LYS A 106 -7.12 -12.35 19.05
CA LYS A 106 -5.74 -12.13 19.51
C LYS A 106 -5.12 -13.49 19.89
N PRO A 107 -3.87 -13.76 19.47
CA PRO A 107 -3.21 -15.00 19.86
C PRO A 107 -2.95 -15.04 21.37
N THR A 108 -3.08 -16.20 21.98
CA THR A 108 -2.41 -16.51 23.24
C THR A 108 -0.90 -16.56 23.03
N GLU A 109 -0.11 -16.55 24.10
CA GLU A 109 1.35 -16.63 23.99
C GLU A 109 1.81 -17.92 23.25
N SER A 110 1.21 -19.06 23.56
CA SER A 110 1.52 -20.33 22.88
C SER A 110 1.16 -20.32 21.40
N GLN A 111 0.00 -19.74 21.06
CA GLN A 111 -0.41 -19.61 19.64
C GLN A 111 0.49 -18.66 18.87
N LEU A 112 0.97 -17.59 19.51
CA LEU A 112 1.92 -16.67 18.88
C LEU A 112 3.25 -17.36 18.60
N ILE A 113 3.78 -18.10 19.55
CA ILE A 113 5.02 -18.87 19.38
C ILE A 113 4.86 -19.88 18.23
N GLU A 114 3.78 -20.66 18.23
CA GLU A 114 3.49 -21.62 17.16
C GLU A 114 3.39 -20.92 15.79
N PHE A 115 2.71 -19.79 15.72
CA PHE A 115 2.58 -19.04 14.47
C PHE A 115 3.91 -18.47 13.98
N GLN A 116 4.75 -17.97 14.89
CA GLN A 116 6.10 -17.50 14.57
C GLN A 116 6.99 -18.65 14.05
N ASP A 117 6.93 -19.83 14.67
CA ASP A 117 7.65 -21.02 14.21
C ASP A 117 7.22 -21.43 12.78
N ILE A 118 5.91 -21.40 12.50
CA ILE A 118 5.38 -21.71 11.17
C ILE A 118 5.83 -20.67 10.13
N LEU A 119 5.83 -19.38 10.49
CA LEU A 119 6.36 -18.32 9.60
C LEU A 119 7.86 -18.53 9.34
N ASP A 120 8.65 -18.85 10.39
CA ASP A 120 10.09 -19.10 10.27
C ASP A 120 10.40 -20.27 9.35
N GLU A 121 9.64 -21.36 9.44
CA GLU A 121 9.77 -22.51 8.55
C GLU A 121 9.35 -22.20 7.11
N SER A 122 8.38 -21.29 6.96
CA SER A 122 7.88 -20.84 5.64
C SER A 122 8.78 -19.80 4.98
N ARG A 123 9.75 -19.20 5.69
CA ARG A 123 10.72 -18.22 5.19
C ARG A 123 11.80 -18.91 4.33
N SER A 124 11.36 -19.59 3.30
CA SER A 124 12.24 -20.25 2.31
C SER A 124 11.63 -20.16 0.92
N LEU A 125 12.49 -20.15 -0.09
CA LEU A 125 12.08 -20.22 -1.50
C LEU A 125 12.49 -21.57 -2.08
N PRO A 126 11.83 -22.08 -3.12
CA PRO A 126 12.22 -23.32 -3.78
C PRO A 126 13.68 -23.31 -4.22
N THR A 127 14.29 -24.49 -4.31
CA THR A 127 15.70 -24.64 -4.71
C THR A 127 15.98 -23.89 -6.00
N ASN A 128 17.05 -23.09 -6.02
CA ASN A 128 17.47 -22.25 -7.13
C ASN A 128 16.49 -21.12 -7.56
N PHE A 129 15.36 -20.94 -6.89
CA PHE A 129 14.35 -19.95 -7.27
C PHE A 129 14.92 -18.53 -7.41
N THR A 130 15.76 -18.09 -6.48
CA THR A 130 16.40 -16.76 -6.55
C THR A 130 17.20 -16.61 -7.84
N ARG A 131 18.04 -17.61 -8.20
CA ARG A 131 18.85 -17.59 -9.41
C ARG A 131 18.01 -17.68 -10.68
N ASP A 132 17.07 -18.64 -10.74
CA ASP A 132 16.42 -19.03 -11.99
C ASP A 132 15.15 -18.20 -12.29
N VAL A 133 14.58 -17.55 -11.28
CA VAL A 133 13.37 -16.72 -11.41
C VAL A 133 13.68 -15.25 -11.16
N ILE A 134 14.21 -14.90 -9.98
CA ILE A 134 14.40 -13.50 -9.59
C ILE A 134 15.53 -12.86 -10.38
N MET A 135 16.71 -13.46 -10.37
CA MET A 135 17.91 -12.94 -11.06
C MET A 135 17.86 -13.08 -12.58
N LYS A 136 17.01 -13.96 -13.12
CA LYS A 136 16.95 -14.22 -14.56
C LYS A 136 16.39 -13.04 -15.37
N ALA A 137 15.51 -12.26 -14.79
CA ALA A 137 14.89 -11.09 -15.41
C ALA A 137 14.74 -9.98 -14.37
N PRO A 138 15.83 -9.34 -13.95
CA PRO A 138 15.79 -8.22 -13.01
C PRO A 138 15.03 -7.05 -13.64
N SER A 139 14.47 -6.18 -12.82
CA SER A 139 13.73 -5.03 -13.27
C SER A 139 13.69 -3.97 -12.18
N LYS A 140 13.80 -2.69 -12.55
CA LYS A 140 13.54 -1.56 -11.68
C LYS A 140 12.10 -1.59 -11.12
N ASP A 141 11.16 -2.15 -11.87
CA ASP A 141 9.79 -2.41 -11.40
C ASP A 141 9.80 -3.65 -10.48
N ILE A 142 10.20 -3.44 -9.22
CA ILE A 142 10.27 -4.51 -8.21
C ILE A 142 8.90 -5.15 -7.99
N MET A 143 7.81 -4.37 -8.05
CA MET A 143 6.45 -4.90 -7.95
C MET A 143 6.14 -5.92 -9.06
N ASN A 144 6.62 -5.67 -10.28
CA ASN A 144 6.50 -6.65 -11.37
C ASN A 144 7.33 -7.92 -11.10
N SER A 145 8.55 -7.76 -10.58
CA SER A 145 9.41 -8.89 -10.23
C SER A 145 8.78 -9.79 -9.16
N ILE A 146 8.19 -9.20 -8.12
CA ILE A 146 7.46 -9.95 -7.08
C ILE A 146 6.21 -10.60 -7.66
N THR A 147 5.43 -9.90 -8.48
CA THR A 147 4.20 -10.46 -9.09
C THR A 147 4.50 -11.69 -9.94
N ARG A 148 5.55 -11.64 -10.78
CA ARG A 148 6.02 -12.81 -11.56
C ARG A 148 6.46 -13.94 -10.65
N SER A 149 7.20 -13.61 -9.59
CA SER A 149 7.68 -14.60 -8.62
C SER A 149 6.52 -15.30 -7.91
N VAL A 150 5.48 -14.57 -7.50
CA VAL A 150 4.27 -15.14 -6.89
C VAL A 150 3.58 -16.11 -7.86
N LEU A 151 3.37 -15.71 -9.12
CA LEU A 151 2.78 -16.58 -10.13
C LEU A 151 3.65 -17.82 -10.41
N THR A 152 4.98 -17.66 -10.39
CA THR A 152 5.90 -18.78 -10.60
C THR A 152 5.90 -19.74 -9.42
N LEU A 153 5.73 -19.25 -8.17
CA LEU A 153 5.61 -20.11 -6.98
C LEU A 153 4.45 -21.10 -7.10
N ALA A 154 3.36 -20.75 -7.78
CA ALA A 154 2.28 -21.69 -8.07
C ALA A 154 2.74 -22.97 -8.78
N SER A 155 3.78 -22.88 -9.62
CA SER A 155 4.33 -24.04 -10.34
C SER A 155 5.17 -24.97 -9.45
N TYR A 156 5.51 -24.53 -8.23
CA TYR A 156 6.23 -25.33 -7.23
C TYR A 156 5.31 -25.87 -6.12
N ASP A 157 4.03 -25.54 -6.16
CA ASP A 157 3.01 -26.04 -5.23
C ASP A 157 2.10 -27.02 -5.96
N GLU A 158 2.24 -28.33 -5.66
CA GLU A 158 1.45 -29.40 -6.27
C GLU A 158 -0.07 -29.24 -6.01
N SER A 159 -0.44 -28.50 -4.94
CA SER A 159 -1.82 -28.19 -4.58
C SER A 159 -2.21 -26.75 -4.93
N SER A 160 -1.50 -26.09 -5.87
CA SER A 160 -1.71 -24.68 -6.20
C SER A 160 -3.15 -24.32 -6.58
N THR A 161 -3.87 -25.20 -7.27
CA THR A 161 -5.24 -25.02 -7.74
C THR A 161 -6.32 -25.53 -6.77
N ASP A 162 -5.91 -26.16 -5.66
CA ASP A 162 -6.86 -26.60 -4.63
C ASP A 162 -7.34 -25.40 -3.81
N SER A 163 -8.63 -25.06 -3.95
CA SER A 163 -9.30 -23.96 -3.29
C SER A 163 -9.92 -24.31 -1.94
N GLN A 164 -9.66 -25.50 -1.41
CA GLN A 164 -10.09 -25.85 -0.06
C GLN A 164 -9.52 -24.85 0.96
N LEU A 165 -10.32 -24.52 1.97
CA LEU A 165 -9.99 -23.46 2.92
C LEU A 165 -8.65 -23.72 3.63
N GLU A 166 -8.42 -24.95 4.08
CA GLU A 166 -7.19 -25.35 4.74
C GLU A 166 -5.96 -25.08 3.85
N ASN A 167 -5.99 -25.52 2.58
CA ASN A 167 -4.89 -25.28 1.64
C ASN A 167 -4.71 -23.80 1.34
N SER A 168 -5.81 -23.05 1.18
CA SER A 168 -5.74 -21.59 0.97
C SER A 168 -5.11 -20.86 2.16
N ILE A 169 -5.40 -21.26 3.40
CA ILE A 169 -4.76 -20.72 4.62
C ILE A 169 -3.27 -21.01 4.60
N LYS A 170 -2.85 -22.25 4.31
CA LYS A 170 -1.45 -22.65 4.18
C LYS A 170 -0.72 -21.77 3.17
N GLN A 171 -1.26 -21.63 1.96
CA GLN A 171 -0.67 -20.81 0.88
C GLN A 171 -0.57 -19.33 1.29
N CYS A 172 -1.58 -18.79 1.96
CA CYS A 172 -1.53 -17.41 2.48
C CYS A 172 -0.39 -17.21 3.50
N ILE A 173 -0.23 -18.12 4.45
CA ILE A 173 0.85 -18.06 5.47
C ILE A 173 2.22 -18.15 4.78
N GLN A 174 2.40 -19.06 3.83
CA GLN A 174 3.63 -19.18 3.06
C GLN A 174 3.97 -17.90 2.31
N LEU A 175 3.00 -17.30 1.62
CA LEU A 175 3.22 -16.05 0.90
C LEU A 175 3.53 -14.88 1.84
N ILE A 176 2.85 -14.75 2.99
CA ILE A 176 3.16 -13.75 4.02
C ILE A 176 4.62 -13.87 4.46
N ALA A 177 5.11 -15.09 4.69
CA ALA A 177 6.49 -15.33 5.09
C ALA A 177 7.52 -15.07 3.98
N GLN A 178 7.14 -15.29 2.71
CA GLN A 178 8.04 -15.17 1.56
C GLN A 178 8.12 -13.77 0.95
N TYR A 179 7.10 -12.92 1.10
CA TYR A 179 7.06 -11.58 0.50
C TYR A 179 8.26 -10.70 0.85
N PRO A 180 8.76 -10.66 2.11
CA PRO A 180 9.99 -9.93 2.43
C PRO A 180 11.19 -10.37 1.59
N MET A 181 11.36 -11.68 1.42
CA MET A 181 12.45 -12.26 0.60
C MET A 181 12.28 -11.90 -0.88
N LEU A 182 11.07 -12.04 -1.42
CA LEU A 182 10.77 -11.69 -2.82
C LEU A 182 11.05 -10.22 -3.08
N SER A 183 10.69 -9.32 -2.14
CA SER A 183 10.92 -7.89 -2.24
C SER A 183 12.42 -7.56 -2.23
N VAL A 184 13.13 -8.01 -1.22
CA VAL A 184 14.54 -7.68 -1.01
C VAL A 184 15.43 -8.30 -2.08
N TYR A 185 15.22 -9.58 -2.42
CA TYR A 185 16.05 -10.24 -3.45
C TYR A 185 15.77 -9.68 -4.85
N SER A 186 14.54 -9.26 -5.15
CA SER A 186 14.23 -8.58 -6.42
C SER A 186 14.94 -7.24 -6.51
N TYR A 187 15.01 -6.47 -5.41
CA TYR A 187 15.76 -5.23 -5.34
C TYR A 187 17.26 -5.47 -5.52
N HIS A 188 17.84 -6.42 -4.80
CA HIS A 188 19.27 -6.73 -4.95
C HIS A 188 19.62 -7.23 -6.35
N ALA A 189 18.74 -8.01 -6.98
CA ALA A 189 18.95 -8.44 -8.37
C ALA A 189 18.92 -7.25 -9.33
N TYR A 190 17.94 -6.34 -9.20
CA TYR A 190 17.90 -5.09 -9.97
C TYR A 190 19.17 -4.27 -9.76
N ASN A 191 19.54 -4.04 -8.50
CA ASN A 191 20.68 -3.20 -8.14
C ASN A 191 22.00 -3.80 -8.65
N HIS A 192 22.13 -5.14 -8.64
CA HIS A 192 23.29 -5.85 -9.16
C HIS A 192 23.44 -5.69 -10.68
N TYR A 193 22.36 -5.85 -11.44
CA TYR A 193 22.44 -5.86 -12.91
C TYR A 193 22.37 -4.48 -13.55
N ASP A 194 21.67 -3.52 -12.94
CA ASP A 194 21.43 -2.20 -13.51
C ASP A 194 22.35 -1.12 -12.91
N ASN A 195 22.87 -1.32 -11.67
CA ASN A 195 23.68 -0.34 -10.95
C ASN A 195 25.08 -0.87 -10.58
N ASP A 196 25.50 -2.03 -11.08
CA ASP A 196 26.81 -2.67 -10.84
C ASP A 196 27.13 -2.93 -9.35
N GLU A 197 26.11 -3.06 -8.51
CA GLU A 197 26.27 -3.32 -7.08
C GLU A 197 26.37 -4.81 -6.76
N SER A 198 26.82 -5.13 -5.54
CA SER A 198 26.89 -6.53 -5.10
C SER A 198 25.53 -7.16 -4.92
N MET A 199 25.37 -8.41 -5.38
CA MET A 199 24.17 -9.20 -5.08
C MET A 199 24.24 -9.77 -3.66
N TYR A 200 23.37 -9.31 -2.77
CA TYR A 200 23.26 -9.85 -1.42
C TYR A 200 22.08 -10.82 -1.34
N ILE A 201 22.34 -12.04 -0.82
CA ILE A 201 21.33 -13.07 -0.57
C ILE A 201 21.43 -13.48 0.91
N HIS A 202 21.13 -12.52 1.78
CA HIS A 202 21.03 -12.78 3.21
C HIS A 202 19.77 -13.59 3.52
N ARG A 203 19.93 -14.71 4.19
CA ARG A 203 18.80 -15.54 4.59
C ARG A 203 18.12 -14.98 5.84
N PRO A 204 16.78 -15.02 5.92
CA PRO A 204 16.09 -14.70 7.15
C PRO A 204 16.54 -15.64 8.28
N ARG A 205 16.57 -15.13 9.48
CA ARG A 205 17.00 -15.89 10.67
C ARG A 205 15.78 -16.24 11.53
N LYS A 206 15.73 -17.47 12.01
CA LYS A 206 14.70 -17.91 12.94
C LYS A 206 14.73 -17.08 14.24
N GLY A 207 13.56 -16.89 14.83
CA GLY A 207 13.39 -16.12 16.06
C GLY A 207 13.47 -14.61 15.89
N ARG A 208 13.57 -14.09 14.64
CA ARG A 208 13.48 -12.67 14.34
C ARG A 208 12.12 -12.32 13.76
N SER A 209 11.63 -11.13 14.08
CA SER A 209 10.42 -10.58 13.47
C SER A 209 10.58 -10.37 11.96
N THR A 210 9.47 -10.17 11.29
CA THR A 210 9.43 -9.80 9.85
C THR A 210 10.19 -8.49 9.60
N ALA A 211 10.03 -7.49 10.47
CA ALA A 211 10.73 -6.21 10.35
C ALA A 211 12.24 -6.36 10.50
N GLU A 212 12.69 -7.09 11.51
CA GLU A 212 14.13 -7.37 11.72
C GLU A 212 14.74 -8.14 10.54
N ASN A 213 14.06 -9.17 10.07
CA ASN A 213 14.52 -9.95 8.92
C ASN A 213 14.56 -9.11 7.64
N PHE A 214 13.58 -8.22 7.42
CA PHE A 214 13.57 -7.32 6.27
C PHE A 214 14.81 -6.41 6.26
N LEU A 215 15.08 -5.71 7.38
CA LEU A 215 16.25 -4.83 7.52
C LEU A 215 17.57 -5.60 7.40
N ALA A 216 17.67 -6.77 8.04
CA ALA A 216 18.87 -7.60 7.95
C ALA A 216 19.13 -8.15 6.55
N MET A 217 18.09 -8.53 5.81
CA MET A 217 18.24 -9.00 4.44
C MET A 217 18.61 -7.87 3.47
N LEU A 218 18.09 -6.66 3.72
CA LEU A 218 18.32 -5.49 2.86
C LEU A 218 19.74 -4.95 2.99
N ARG A 219 20.30 -4.93 4.21
CA ARG A 219 21.57 -4.25 4.50
C ARG A 219 22.76 -5.16 4.29
N PRO A 220 23.84 -4.69 3.61
CA PRO A 220 25.05 -5.50 3.38
C PRO A 220 25.67 -6.06 4.66
N ASP A 221 25.66 -5.28 5.75
CA ASP A 221 26.22 -5.66 7.05
C ASP A 221 25.22 -6.34 7.99
N GLN A 222 23.95 -6.48 7.58
CA GLN A 222 22.84 -7.06 8.34
C GLN A 222 22.53 -6.36 9.67
N LYS A 223 23.00 -5.13 9.89
CA LYS A 223 22.83 -4.40 11.13
C LYS A 223 21.60 -3.48 11.10
N TYR A 224 20.96 -3.36 12.24
CA TYR A 224 19.86 -2.44 12.51
C TYR A 224 19.80 -2.14 14.01
N THR A 225 19.21 -1.00 14.36
CA THR A 225 18.93 -0.68 15.77
C THR A 225 17.57 -1.22 16.20
N ALA A 226 17.36 -1.36 17.52
CA ALA A 226 16.06 -1.78 18.04
C ALA A 226 14.95 -0.78 17.65
N LEU A 227 15.27 0.52 17.60
CA LEU A 227 14.33 1.55 17.19
C LEU A 227 13.94 1.42 15.72
N GLU A 228 14.92 1.18 14.83
CA GLU A 228 14.65 0.95 13.40
C GLU A 228 13.71 -0.23 13.18
N ALA A 229 13.98 -1.36 13.84
CA ALA A 229 13.15 -2.55 13.74
C ALA A 229 11.73 -2.29 14.28
N LYS A 230 11.60 -1.59 15.42
CA LYS A 230 10.30 -1.22 16.01
C LYS A 230 9.50 -0.29 15.11
N VAL A 231 10.13 0.73 14.54
CA VAL A 231 9.45 1.69 13.66
C VAL A 231 8.98 1.01 12.37
N LEU A 232 9.82 0.13 11.79
CA LEU A 232 9.41 -0.65 10.62
C LEU A 232 8.26 -1.60 10.95
N ASP A 233 8.31 -2.28 12.08
CA ASP A 233 7.24 -3.18 12.54
C ASP A 233 5.90 -2.45 12.67
N VAL A 234 5.90 -1.27 13.31
CA VAL A 234 4.70 -0.42 13.41
C VAL A 234 4.22 0.03 12.03
N ALA A 235 5.12 0.46 11.13
CA ALA A 235 4.75 0.83 9.77
C ALA A 235 4.09 -0.34 9.02
N LEU A 236 4.62 -1.55 9.16
CA LEU A 236 4.01 -2.75 8.59
C LEU A 236 2.60 -2.99 9.15
N MET A 237 2.39 -2.88 10.48
CA MET A 237 1.06 -3.01 11.09
C MET A 237 0.05 -2.02 10.50
N LEU A 238 0.45 -0.76 10.32
CA LEU A 238 -0.42 0.31 9.80
C LEU A 238 -0.81 0.09 8.33
N HIS A 239 0.00 -0.64 7.57
CA HIS A 239 -0.24 -0.90 6.15
C HIS A 239 -1.00 -2.22 5.88
N MET A 240 -1.16 -3.10 6.88
CA MET A 240 -1.74 -4.43 6.68
C MET A 240 -3.14 -4.40 6.06
N GLU A 241 -4.00 -3.49 6.52
CA GLU A 241 -5.41 -3.50 6.13
C GLU A 241 -5.99 -2.08 6.11
N HIS A 242 -6.90 -1.82 5.17
CA HIS A 242 -7.61 -0.56 5.07
C HIS A 242 -8.97 -0.70 4.36
N GLY A 243 -9.74 -1.68 4.75
CA GLY A 243 -11.12 -1.90 4.29
C GLY A 243 -11.26 -2.71 3.00
N GLY A 244 -12.36 -3.42 2.91
CA GLY A 244 -12.69 -4.30 1.79
C GLY A 244 -12.94 -3.59 0.45
N GLY A 245 -13.17 -2.27 0.48
CA GLY A 245 -13.34 -1.42 -0.71
C GLY A 245 -12.04 -0.80 -1.23
N ASN A 246 -10.91 -1.04 -0.60
CA ASN A 246 -9.60 -0.66 -1.12
C ASN A 246 -9.37 -1.37 -2.46
N ASN A 247 -8.79 -0.67 -3.46
CA ASN A 247 -8.73 -1.18 -4.84
C ASN A 247 -8.07 -2.55 -4.95
N SER A 248 -6.92 -2.78 -4.32
CA SER A 248 -6.24 -4.08 -4.35
C SER A 248 -6.95 -5.16 -3.53
N THR A 249 -7.55 -4.79 -2.40
CA THR A 249 -8.37 -5.70 -1.60
C THR A 249 -9.65 -6.10 -2.34
N PHE A 250 -10.32 -5.15 -2.99
CA PHE A 250 -11.49 -5.44 -3.81
C PHE A 250 -11.12 -6.34 -5.01
N THR A 251 -9.98 -6.10 -5.64
CA THR A 251 -9.43 -6.98 -6.70
C THR A 251 -9.22 -8.40 -6.18
N THR A 252 -8.65 -8.57 -4.98
CA THR A 252 -8.52 -9.89 -4.34
C THR A 252 -9.86 -10.59 -4.21
N ARG A 253 -10.88 -9.89 -3.73
CA ARG A 253 -12.25 -10.44 -3.57
C ARG A 253 -12.85 -10.81 -4.91
N VAL A 254 -12.74 -9.94 -5.92
CA VAL A 254 -13.25 -10.20 -7.28
C VAL A 254 -12.64 -11.46 -7.87
N VAL A 255 -11.31 -11.59 -7.83
CA VAL A 255 -10.60 -12.76 -8.36
C VAL A 255 -10.92 -14.01 -7.54
N THR A 256 -10.96 -13.92 -6.21
CA THR A 256 -11.36 -15.04 -5.35
C THR A 256 -12.78 -15.52 -5.64
N SER A 257 -13.73 -14.60 -5.85
CA SER A 257 -15.13 -14.94 -6.13
C SER A 257 -15.34 -15.73 -7.43
N SER A 258 -14.39 -15.68 -8.35
CA SER A 258 -14.39 -16.48 -9.57
C SER A 258 -13.90 -17.92 -9.38
N GLY A 259 -13.44 -18.28 -8.18
CA GLY A 259 -12.86 -19.59 -7.88
C GLY A 259 -11.37 -19.71 -8.25
N SER A 260 -10.67 -18.59 -8.49
CA SER A 260 -9.25 -18.60 -8.83
C SER A 260 -8.38 -18.97 -7.61
N ASP A 261 -7.17 -19.49 -7.89
CA ASP A 261 -6.20 -19.90 -6.89
C ASP A 261 -5.62 -18.70 -6.08
N THR A 262 -4.91 -19.03 -5.00
CA THR A 262 -4.34 -18.02 -4.09
C THR A 262 -3.26 -17.15 -4.77
N TYR A 263 -2.38 -17.78 -5.54
CA TYR A 263 -1.27 -17.07 -6.20
C TYR A 263 -1.78 -16.07 -7.23
N SER A 264 -2.77 -16.47 -8.04
CA SER A 264 -3.43 -15.59 -9.02
C SER A 264 -4.16 -14.43 -8.35
N ALA A 265 -4.88 -14.67 -7.23
CA ALA A 265 -5.55 -13.63 -6.49
C ALA A 265 -4.56 -12.59 -5.90
N MET A 266 -3.43 -13.06 -5.34
CA MET A 266 -2.40 -12.17 -4.78
C MET A 266 -1.64 -11.42 -5.89
N ALA A 267 -1.34 -12.06 -7.01
CA ALA A 267 -0.72 -11.41 -8.16
C ALA A 267 -1.63 -10.29 -8.75
N ALA A 268 -2.93 -10.51 -8.81
CA ALA A 268 -3.90 -9.50 -9.23
C ALA A 268 -3.95 -8.32 -8.25
N ALA A 269 -3.93 -8.59 -6.94
CA ALA A 269 -3.86 -7.56 -5.90
C ALA A 269 -2.57 -6.72 -6.01
N MET A 270 -1.42 -7.38 -6.25
CA MET A 270 -0.14 -6.72 -6.51
C MET A 270 -0.20 -5.82 -7.74
N SER A 271 -0.79 -6.30 -8.83
CA SER A 271 -0.97 -5.54 -10.08
C SER A 271 -1.84 -4.30 -9.86
N SER A 272 -2.87 -4.40 -9.01
CA SER A 272 -3.68 -3.26 -8.60
C SER A 272 -2.88 -2.27 -7.74
N LEU A 273 -2.12 -2.76 -6.74
CA LEU A 273 -1.37 -1.91 -5.81
C LEU A 273 -0.25 -1.13 -6.51
N LYS A 274 0.44 -1.72 -7.50
CA LYS A 274 1.54 -1.05 -8.21
C LYS A 274 1.10 0.18 -9.02
N GLY A 275 -0.17 0.34 -9.29
CA GLY A 275 -0.69 1.48 -10.05
C GLY A 275 -0.40 2.82 -9.33
N PRO A 276 0.06 3.86 -10.05
CA PRO A 276 0.50 5.13 -9.44
C PRO A 276 -0.61 5.86 -8.67
N LYS A 277 -1.88 5.59 -9.00
CA LYS A 277 -3.04 6.15 -8.28
C LYS A 277 -3.38 5.41 -6.97
N HIS A 278 -2.70 4.28 -6.68
CA HIS A 278 -2.95 3.45 -5.51
C HIS A 278 -1.72 3.36 -4.60
N GLY A 279 -0.63 2.75 -5.03
CA GLY A 279 0.55 2.50 -4.20
C GLY A 279 1.72 3.47 -4.39
N GLY A 280 1.59 4.49 -5.25
CA GLY A 280 2.68 5.42 -5.57
C GLY A 280 2.68 6.73 -4.80
N ALA A 281 1.77 6.93 -3.83
CA ALA A 281 1.57 8.23 -3.20
C ALA A 281 2.75 8.65 -2.31
N ASN A 282 3.35 7.73 -1.55
CA ASN A 282 4.47 8.04 -0.66
C ASN A 282 5.75 8.45 -1.41
N ILE A 283 6.02 7.84 -2.58
CA ILE A 283 7.14 8.24 -3.45
C ILE A 283 6.93 9.69 -3.91
N LYS A 284 5.70 10.04 -4.31
CA LYS A 284 5.37 11.40 -4.73
C LYS A 284 5.52 12.43 -3.60
N VAL A 285 5.25 12.05 -2.35
CA VAL A 285 5.53 12.92 -1.19
C VAL A 285 7.04 13.18 -1.09
N VAL A 286 7.87 12.13 -1.15
CA VAL A 286 9.33 12.29 -1.04
C VAL A 286 9.87 13.15 -2.17
N GLU A 287 9.47 12.89 -3.43
CA GLU A 287 9.87 13.69 -4.59
C GLU A 287 9.47 15.17 -4.42
N MET A 288 8.25 15.46 -3.94
CA MET A 288 7.77 16.81 -3.68
C MET A 288 8.57 17.50 -2.55
N MET A 289 8.87 16.77 -1.49
CA MET A 289 9.64 17.32 -0.37
C MET A 289 11.11 17.57 -0.75
N ASP A 290 11.71 16.70 -1.58
CA ASP A 290 13.06 16.91 -2.09
C ASP A 290 13.09 18.10 -3.07
N ASP A 291 12.13 18.25 -3.95
CA ASP A 291 11.96 19.42 -4.83
C ASP A 291 11.77 20.73 -4.01
N LEU A 292 11.01 20.69 -2.92
CA LEU A 292 10.86 21.84 -2.01
C LEU A 292 12.20 22.22 -1.36
N LYS A 293 13.01 21.24 -0.94
CA LYS A 293 14.34 21.48 -0.36
C LYS A 293 15.31 22.17 -1.32
N GLU A 294 15.18 21.89 -2.63
CA GLU A 294 16.01 22.53 -3.66
C GLU A 294 15.61 23.98 -3.92
N HIS A 295 14.38 24.37 -3.59
CA HIS A 295 13.81 25.69 -3.92
C HIS A 295 13.59 26.60 -2.71
N VAL A 296 13.75 26.09 -1.49
CA VAL A 296 13.61 26.85 -0.24
C VAL A 296 14.89 26.70 0.58
N ASP A 297 15.70 27.76 0.66
CA ASP A 297 17.00 27.72 1.33
C ASP A 297 16.89 27.48 2.84
N ASN A 298 15.93 28.13 3.48
CA ASN A 298 15.68 28.01 4.92
C ASN A 298 14.40 27.20 5.18
N TRP A 299 14.56 25.96 5.63
CA TRP A 299 13.46 25.03 5.90
C TRP A 299 12.67 25.34 7.18
N GLU A 300 13.07 26.36 7.93
CA GLU A 300 12.35 26.91 9.08
C GLU A 300 11.53 28.17 8.70
N ASP A 301 11.77 28.73 7.51
CA ASP A 301 11.05 29.87 6.99
C ASP A 301 9.63 29.46 6.51
N ARG A 302 8.67 29.57 7.40
CA ARG A 302 7.27 29.21 7.15
C ARG A 302 6.63 30.02 6.03
N VAL A 303 7.09 31.24 5.79
CA VAL A 303 6.57 32.10 4.71
C VAL A 303 7.04 31.56 3.36
N ALA A 304 8.34 31.33 3.22
CA ALA A 304 8.92 30.76 2.00
C ALA A 304 8.35 29.38 1.66
N ILE A 305 8.17 28.50 2.67
CA ILE A 305 7.53 27.20 2.50
C ILE A 305 6.10 27.38 1.97
N LYS A 306 5.27 28.24 2.59
CA LYS A 306 3.89 28.47 2.15
C LYS A 306 3.83 29.01 0.74
N GLU A 307 4.68 29.97 0.38
CA GLU A 307 4.77 30.50 -0.99
C GLU A 307 5.09 29.41 -2.01
N TYR A 308 6.01 28.50 -1.66
CA TYR A 308 6.33 27.37 -2.53
C TYR A 308 5.15 26.39 -2.68
N LEU A 309 4.47 26.03 -1.61
CA LEU A 309 3.25 25.22 -1.65
C LEU A 309 2.15 25.88 -2.52
N MET A 310 2.04 27.21 -2.48
CA MET A 310 1.12 27.96 -3.35
C MET A 310 1.50 27.85 -4.84
N LYS A 311 2.81 27.84 -5.18
CA LYS A 311 3.28 27.60 -6.56
C LYS A 311 2.91 26.19 -7.03
N ILE A 312 3.09 25.16 -6.18
CA ILE A 312 2.64 23.78 -6.49
C ILE A 312 1.15 23.77 -6.82
N LEU A 313 0.30 24.38 -5.97
CA LEU A 313 -1.16 24.42 -6.16
C LEU A 313 -1.59 25.16 -7.43
N LYS A 314 -0.84 26.20 -7.83
CA LYS A 314 -1.05 26.96 -9.08
C LYS A 314 -0.50 26.24 -10.32
N LYS A 315 0.14 25.07 -10.16
CA LYS A 315 0.79 24.30 -11.23
C LYS A 315 2.05 24.94 -11.81
N ASP A 316 2.71 25.78 -11.03
CA ASP A 316 3.90 26.54 -11.43
C ASP A 316 5.20 25.88 -10.90
N ALA A 317 5.10 24.86 -10.05
CA ALA A 317 6.23 24.16 -9.46
C ALA A 317 6.01 22.63 -9.41
N PHE A 318 7.08 21.89 -9.10
CA PHE A 318 7.13 20.44 -9.03
C PHE A 318 6.61 19.78 -10.31
N ASP A 319 5.70 18.83 -10.23
CA ASP A 319 5.16 18.05 -11.34
C ASP A 319 3.98 18.73 -12.07
N ARG A 320 3.63 19.95 -11.68
CA ARG A 320 2.55 20.77 -12.24
C ARG A 320 1.15 20.12 -12.19
N SER A 321 0.97 19.12 -11.34
CA SER A 321 -0.35 18.50 -11.11
C SER A 321 -1.30 19.42 -10.33
N GLY A 322 -0.74 20.34 -9.55
CA GLY A 322 -1.47 21.20 -8.62
C GLY A 322 -1.90 20.45 -7.35
N LEU A 323 -1.17 19.42 -6.96
CA LEU A 323 -1.44 18.62 -5.77
C LEU A 323 -0.30 18.72 -4.77
N ILE A 324 -0.63 18.93 -3.51
CA ILE A 324 0.29 18.69 -2.39
C ILE A 324 0.08 17.23 -1.98
N TYR A 325 1.04 16.38 -2.34
CA TYR A 325 0.96 14.95 -2.09
C TYR A 325 1.04 14.64 -0.59
N GLY A 326 0.39 13.57 -0.17
CA GLY A 326 0.28 13.20 1.24
C GLY A 326 -0.79 13.99 2.01
N MET A 327 -1.41 15.01 1.39
CA MET A 327 -2.47 15.82 1.98
C MET A 327 -3.84 15.42 1.44
N GLY A 328 -4.78 15.17 2.37
CA GLY A 328 -6.12 14.67 2.06
C GLY A 328 -6.20 13.16 1.89
N HIS A 329 -7.38 12.61 2.03
CA HIS A 329 -7.65 11.17 1.91
C HIS A 329 -9.05 10.93 1.32
N ALA A 330 -9.20 9.84 0.58
CA ALA A 330 -10.49 9.46 -0.02
C ALA A 330 -11.59 9.18 1.02
N VAL A 331 -11.20 8.80 2.25
CA VAL A 331 -12.09 8.43 3.34
C VAL A 331 -12.00 9.44 4.49
N TYR A 332 -10.80 9.64 5.06
CA TYR A 332 -10.59 10.54 6.19
C TYR A 332 -10.61 12.00 5.76
N SER A 333 -11.21 12.86 6.60
CA SER A 333 -11.28 14.29 6.36
C SER A 333 -10.68 15.14 7.49
N MET A 334 -10.63 14.62 8.72
CA MET A 334 -10.12 15.33 9.89
C MET A 334 -8.73 14.83 10.31
N SER A 335 -8.53 13.51 10.36
CA SER A 335 -7.23 12.90 10.66
C SER A 335 -7.17 11.47 10.13
N ASP A 336 -5.98 10.99 9.80
CA ASP A 336 -5.70 9.57 9.50
C ASP A 336 -5.01 8.93 10.73
N PRO A 337 -5.65 7.96 11.41
CA PRO A 337 -5.09 7.36 12.63
C PRO A 337 -3.74 6.68 12.39
N ARG A 338 -3.44 6.30 11.15
CA ARG A 338 -2.16 5.66 10.78
C ARG A 338 -1.03 6.68 10.72
N GLU A 339 -1.32 7.86 10.17
CA GLU A 339 -0.40 8.99 10.14
C GLU A 339 -0.07 9.43 11.57
N GLU A 340 -1.09 9.67 12.41
CA GLU A 340 -0.89 10.11 13.80
C GLU A 340 0.00 9.13 14.60
N VAL A 341 -0.18 7.82 14.41
CA VAL A 341 0.67 6.82 15.05
C VAL A 341 2.09 6.86 14.51
N LEU A 342 2.25 6.86 13.18
CA LEU A 342 3.57 6.85 12.55
C LEU A 342 4.37 8.10 12.95
N ASN A 343 3.73 9.28 12.92
CA ASN A 343 4.31 10.56 13.32
C ASN A 343 4.87 10.53 14.77
N SER A 344 4.20 9.80 15.69
CA SER A 344 4.68 9.67 17.07
C SER A 344 6.06 8.98 17.21
N PHE A 345 6.52 8.28 16.20
CA PHE A 345 7.84 7.65 16.16
C PHE A 345 8.89 8.45 15.38
N VAL A 346 8.43 9.36 14.49
CA VAL A 346 9.31 10.07 13.56
C VAL A 346 10.32 10.95 14.28
N GLU A 347 9.92 11.72 15.29
CA GLU A 347 10.83 12.60 16.02
C GLU A 347 11.99 11.84 16.67
N LYS A 348 11.69 10.71 17.32
CA LYS A 348 12.71 9.87 17.97
C LYS A 348 13.66 9.25 16.95
N LEU A 349 13.13 8.79 15.83
CA LEU A 349 13.94 8.22 14.75
C LEU A 349 14.79 9.31 14.06
N ALA A 350 14.24 10.51 13.85
CA ALA A 350 14.96 11.63 13.26
C ALA A 350 16.19 12.03 14.08
N LYS A 351 16.07 12.04 15.42
CA LYS A 351 17.19 12.28 16.34
C LYS A 351 18.26 11.18 16.26
N GLU A 352 17.86 9.90 16.13
CA GLU A 352 18.81 8.80 15.97
C GLU A 352 19.57 8.86 14.63
N LYS A 353 18.97 9.48 13.62
CA LYS A 353 19.47 9.53 12.24
C LYS A 353 20.07 10.88 11.84
N ASP A 354 20.19 11.84 12.77
CA ASP A 354 20.65 13.22 12.50
C ASP A 354 19.82 13.90 11.38
N MET A 355 18.50 13.63 11.36
CA MET A 355 17.56 14.13 10.35
C MET A 355 16.44 15.02 10.96
N GLU A 356 16.72 15.71 12.08
CA GLU A 356 15.74 16.58 12.75
C GLU A 356 15.30 17.75 11.86
N ARG A 357 16.19 18.27 11.02
CA ARG A 357 15.84 19.34 10.07
C ARG A 357 14.81 18.88 9.04
N ASP A 358 14.91 17.64 8.55
CA ASP A 358 13.91 17.03 7.66
C ASP A 358 12.58 16.91 8.38
N TYR A 359 12.58 16.44 9.62
CA TYR A 359 11.37 16.34 10.43
C TYR A 359 10.70 17.69 10.65
N ILE A 360 11.45 18.75 10.99
CA ILE A 360 10.92 20.12 11.16
C ILE A 360 10.29 20.59 9.85
N LEU A 361 10.93 20.36 8.70
CA LEU A 361 10.36 20.71 7.40
C LEU A 361 9.02 19.99 7.15
N TYR A 362 8.94 18.69 7.41
CA TYR A 362 7.69 17.93 7.28
C TYR A 362 6.60 18.48 8.20
N LYS A 363 6.93 18.82 9.46
CA LYS A 363 6.00 19.46 10.40
C LYS A 363 5.49 20.82 9.89
N ASN A 364 6.38 21.65 9.35
CA ASN A 364 5.98 22.93 8.75
C ASN A 364 5.03 22.72 7.55
N VAL A 365 5.32 21.78 6.68
CA VAL A 365 4.45 21.47 5.53
C VAL A 365 3.10 20.90 6.00
N GLU A 366 3.10 20.00 6.99
CA GLU A 366 1.87 19.45 7.60
C GLU A 366 0.91 20.56 8.08
N GLU A 367 1.45 21.58 8.75
CA GLU A 367 0.67 22.68 9.30
C GLU A 367 0.25 23.71 8.22
N LEU A 368 1.12 24.01 7.26
CA LEU A 368 0.89 25.06 6.25
C LEU A 368 0.07 24.59 5.05
N ALA A 369 0.15 23.31 4.70
CA ALA A 369 -0.53 22.78 3.51
C ALA A 369 -2.06 22.90 3.57
N PRO A 370 -2.75 22.60 4.70
CA PRO A 370 -4.19 22.83 4.80
C PRO A 370 -4.59 24.29 4.55
N GLU A 371 -3.82 25.25 5.08
CA GLU A 371 -4.06 26.68 4.87
C GLU A 371 -3.89 27.06 3.39
N ALA A 372 -2.77 26.67 2.78
CA ALA A 372 -2.48 26.94 1.36
C ALA A 372 -3.56 26.36 0.45
N ILE A 373 -4.02 25.13 0.74
CA ILE A 373 -5.10 24.48 -0.02
C ILE A 373 -6.42 25.24 0.16
N ALA A 374 -6.77 25.69 1.38
CA ALA A 374 -7.99 26.43 1.66
C ALA A 374 -8.03 27.79 0.93
N GLU A 375 -6.89 28.45 0.78
CA GLU A 375 -6.78 29.72 0.04
C GLU A 375 -6.97 29.56 -1.49
N THR A 376 -6.65 28.37 -2.03
CA THR A 376 -6.69 28.13 -3.49
C THR A 376 -7.95 27.42 -3.96
N ARG A 377 -8.63 26.71 -3.09
CA ARG A 377 -9.80 25.89 -3.43
C ARG A 377 -10.90 26.03 -2.41
N ARG A 378 -12.16 26.09 -2.86
CA ARG A 378 -13.30 25.90 -1.95
C ARG A 378 -13.30 24.45 -1.48
N ILE A 379 -12.92 24.22 -0.22
CA ILE A 379 -12.90 22.89 0.37
C ILE A 379 -14.16 22.73 1.23
N PHE A 380 -14.97 21.72 0.89
CA PHE A 380 -16.13 21.31 1.69
C PHE A 380 -15.80 20.27 2.75
N LYS A 381 -14.58 19.71 2.71
CA LYS A 381 -14.05 18.73 3.68
C LYS A 381 -12.73 19.24 4.21
N GLY A 382 -12.44 18.95 5.48
CA GLY A 382 -11.10 19.21 6.05
C GLY A 382 -10.00 18.51 5.23
N VAL A 383 -8.79 19.04 5.29
CA VAL A 383 -7.59 18.43 4.70
C VAL A 383 -6.64 18.10 5.82
N SER A 384 -6.27 16.83 5.94
CA SER A 384 -5.29 16.34 6.91
C SER A 384 -4.24 15.50 6.19
N PRO A 385 -3.04 15.35 6.76
CA PRO A 385 -2.07 14.42 6.23
C PRO A 385 -2.61 12.99 6.31
N ASN A 386 -2.19 12.16 5.37
CA ASN A 386 -2.47 10.74 5.36
C ASN A 386 -1.19 9.94 5.65
N VAL A 387 -1.30 8.61 5.77
CA VAL A 387 -0.16 7.75 6.13
C VAL A 387 1.04 7.90 5.18
N ASP A 388 0.81 8.25 3.91
CA ASP A 388 1.87 8.40 2.91
C ASP A 388 2.73 9.63 3.17
N PHE A 389 2.25 10.62 3.91
CA PHE A 389 2.98 11.83 4.21
C PHE A 389 4.27 11.55 5.00
N TYR A 390 4.19 10.75 6.06
CA TYR A 390 5.37 10.42 6.88
C TYR A 390 6.03 9.09 6.51
N SER A 391 5.33 8.16 5.84
CA SER A 391 5.90 6.84 5.56
C SER A 391 7.16 6.91 4.69
N GLY A 392 7.18 7.80 3.69
CA GLY A 392 8.36 8.02 2.86
C GLY A 392 9.56 8.57 3.63
N LEU A 393 9.34 9.51 4.56
CA LEU A 393 10.38 10.03 5.45
C LEU A 393 10.93 8.93 6.37
N VAL A 394 10.05 8.13 6.96
CA VAL A 394 10.45 6.98 7.78
C VAL A 394 11.32 6.01 6.98
N TYR A 395 10.91 5.66 5.77
CA TYR A 395 11.68 4.74 4.93
C TYR A 395 13.04 5.32 4.53
N LYS A 396 13.12 6.63 4.29
CA LYS A 396 14.39 7.34 4.05
C LYS A 396 15.31 7.26 5.27
N MET A 397 14.79 7.50 6.49
CA MET A 397 15.54 7.35 7.76
C MET A 397 16.01 5.92 8.00
N LEU A 398 15.26 4.93 7.57
CA LEU A 398 15.61 3.51 7.65
C LEU A 398 16.57 3.06 6.54
N ASN A 399 17.01 3.97 5.66
CA ASN A 399 17.82 3.67 4.47
C ASN A 399 17.18 2.60 3.57
N ILE A 400 15.85 2.62 3.45
CA ILE A 400 15.11 1.79 2.51
C ILE A 400 15.07 2.53 1.16
N PRO A 401 15.54 1.93 0.06
CA PRO A 401 15.53 2.59 -1.24
C PRO A 401 14.10 2.79 -1.78
N PRO A 402 13.86 3.87 -2.56
CA PRO A 402 12.53 4.20 -3.07
C PRO A 402 11.86 3.08 -3.88
N GLU A 403 12.65 2.26 -4.57
CA GLU A 403 12.18 1.10 -5.32
C GLU A 403 11.46 0.06 -4.44
N LEU A 404 11.76 0.07 -3.12
CA LEU A 404 11.14 -0.82 -2.14
C LEU A 404 9.94 -0.22 -1.39
N TYR A 405 9.55 1.03 -1.60
CA TYR A 405 8.44 1.65 -0.85
C TYR A 405 7.10 0.93 -1.11
N THR A 406 6.73 0.76 -2.37
CA THR A 406 5.51 0.02 -2.73
C THR A 406 5.63 -1.50 -2.44
N PRO A 407 6.76 -2.17 -2.71
CA PRO A 407 7.01 -3.54 -2.26
C PRO A 407 6.88 -3.76 -0.75
N LEU A 408 7.36 -2.83 0.06
CA LEU A 408 7.20 -2.89 1.52
C LEU A 408 5.73 -2.76 1.93
N PHE A 409 5.00 -1.85 1.29
CA PHE A 409 3.55 -1.76 1.47
C PHE A 409 2.85 -3.07 1.11
N ALA A 410 3.24 -3.73 0.01
CA ALA A 410 2.71 -5.04 -0.38
C ALA A 410 3.07 -6.13 0.64
N THR A 411 4.29 -6.11 1.17
CA THR A 411 4.76 -7.04 2.23
C THR A 411 3.87 -6.97 3.48
N ALA A 412 3.34 -5.81 3.81
CA ALA A 412 2.36 -5.67 4.88
C ALA A 412 0.95 -6.07 4.42
N ARG A 413 0.51 -5.57 3.27
CA ARG A 413 -0.85 -5.69 2.79
C ARG A 413 -1.24 -7.11 2.38
N ILE A 414 -0.28 -8.00 2.11
CA ILE A 414 -0.55 -9.42 1.85
C ILE A 414 -1.36 -10.06 2.98
N VAL A 415 -1.18 -9.62 4.23
CA VAL A 415 -1.97 -10.09 5.39
C VAL A 415 -3.45 -9.73 5.22
N GLY A 416 -3.74 -8.47 4.87
CA GLY A 416 -5.11 -8.01 4.63
C GLY A 416 -5.75 -8.71 3.43
N TRP A 417 -5.01 -8.86 2.32
CA TRP A 417 -5.51 -9.61 1.15
C TRP A 417 -5.81 -11.05 1.50
N SER A 418 -4.92 -11.71 2.25
CA SER A 418 -5.11 -13.10 2.72
C SER A 418 -6.36 -13.22 3.58
N SER A 419 -6.57 -12.30 4.52
CA SER A 419 -7.75 -12.28 5.38
C SER A 419 -9.03 -12.12 4.58
N HIS A 420 -9.06 -11.20 3.61
CA HIS A 420 -10.21 -10.99 2.74
C HIS A 420 -10.46 -12.16 1.78
N ARG A 421 -9.40 -12.84 1.31
CA ARG A 421 -9.54 -14.07 0.54
C ARG A 421 -10.18 -15.19 1.37
N ILE A 422 -9.71 -15.39 2.60
CA ILE A 422 -10.27 -16.39 3.53
C ILE A 422 -11.76 -16.07 3.81
N GLU A 423 -12.08 -14.80 4.10
CA GLU A 423 -13.47 -14.38 4.33
C GLU A 423 -14.35 -14.62 3.09
N GLU A 424 -13.85 -14.35 1.88
CA GLU A 424 -14.56 -14.56 0.62
C GLU A 424 -14.82 -16.05 0.37
N LEU A 425 -13.86 -16.93 0.62
CA LEU A 425 -14.00 -18.38 0.49
C LEU A 425 -15.02 -18.97 1.47
N ILE A 426 -15.12 -18.42 2.68
CA ILE A 426 -16.07 -18.90 3.71
C ILE A 426 -17.49 -18.41 3.45
N GLY A 427 -17.65 -17.15 3.09
CA GLY A 427 -18.94 -16.47 3.18
C GLY A 427 -19.66 -16.22 1.87
N MET A 428 -18.96 -16.28 0.74
CA MET A 428 -19.47 -15.77 -0.52
C MET A 428 -19.54 -16.86 -1.60
N ASN A 429 -20.77 -17.24 -1.93
CA ASN A 429 -21.04 -18.28 -2.95
C ASN A 429 -21.43 -17.68 -4.32
N LYS A 430 -21.10 -16.40 -4.58
CA LYS A 430 -21.49 -15.73 -5.83
C LYS A 430 -20.32 -14.94 -6.40
N ILE A 431 -20.13 -15.08 -7.70
CA ILE A 431 -19.16 -14.25 -8.44
C ILE A 431 -19.55 -12.77 -8.34
N ILE A 432 -18.59 -11.92 -8.02
CA ILE A 432 -18.75 -10.46 -8.00
C ILE A 432 -18.84 -9.98 -9.45
N ARG A 433 -20.03 -9.57 -9.86
CA ARG A 433 -20.32 -9.18 -11.24
C ARG A 433 -21.26 -7.95 -11.29
N PRO A 434 -20.70 -6.74 -11.39
CA PRO A 434 -21.53 -5.53 -11.57
C PRO A 434 -22.23 -5.53 -12.94
N ALA A 435 -23.36 -4.83 -13.02
CA ALA A 435 -24.05 -4.59 -14.29
C ALA A 435 -23.43 -3.39 -15.02
N TYR A 436 -23.40 -3.46 -16.35
CA TYR A 436 -22.97 -2.39 -17.24
C TYR A 436 -24.08 -2.02 -18.21
N LYS A 437 -24.27 -0.70 -18.45
CA LYS A 437 -25.20 -0.18 -19.46
C LYS A 437 -24.44 0.02 -20.77
N SER A 438 -24.87 -0.66 -21.83
CA SER A 438 -24.37 -0.39 -23.18
C SER A 438 -24.90 0.96 -23.69
N VAL A 439 -24.01 1.74 -24.25
CA VAL A 439 -24.32 3.02 -24.94
C VAL A 439 -23.91 3.01 -26.42
N MET A 440 -23.52 1.85 -26.94
CA MET A 440 -23.25 1.68 -28.37
C MET A 440 -24.51 1.90 -29.22
N LYS A 441 -24.34 2.42 -30.43
CA LYS A 441 -25.39 2.46 -31.42
C LYS A 441 -25.51 1.08 -32.11
N GLU A 442 -26.71 0.59 -32.23
CA GLU A 442 -26.99 -0.58 -33.07
C GLU A 442 -26.87 -0.15 -34.54
N ILE A 443 -26.16 -0.92 -35.33
CA ILE A 443 -25.97 -0.72 -36.77
C ILE A 443 -26.68 -1.91 -37.41
N GLU A 444 -27.79 -1.62 -38.10
CA GLU A 444 -28.52 -2.59 -38.92
C GLU A 444 -27.81 -2.86 -40.24
#